data_6478833e65ae1482a61b4f47be05e70a
#
_entry.id   6478833e65ae1482a61b4f47be05e70a
#
_cell.length_a   1.000
_cell.length_b   1.000
_cell.length_c   1.000
_cell.angle_alpha   90.00
_cell.angle_beta   90.00
_cell.angle_gamma   90.00
#
_symmetry.space_group_name_H-M   'P 1'
#
loop_
_entity.id
_entity.type
_entity.pdbx_description
1 polymer ?
#
loop_
_entity_poly.entity_id
_entity_poly.type
_entity_poly.pdbx_seq_one_letter_code
_entity_poly.pdbx_strand_id
1 'polypeptide(L)'
;MVEIIDNKLQQAYDFRDECNAVHSILENLKEQDYEMPTQFKGWTFNNVIGHLHVWNYAADISLKDGDEWKNFANSAMQALGSGSSMNEFEQTITKGIKGPELLSMWKEYYTDMTERFAVADPKKRVKWMGPDMSVRSSISARHMETWAHAQELYDSLGLDRINEDRIKNIVIIGNNTFKWCFTVHKK
;
A
#
# COMPACT_ATOMS: atom_id res chain seq x y z
N MET A 1 -20.72 -19.45 28.58
CA MET A 1 -20.27 -19.24 27.21
C MET A 1 -19.48 -17.93 27.20
N VAL A 2 -18.16 -17.98 27.09
CA VAL A 2 -17.34 -16.78 26.95
C VAL A 2 -17.51 -16.34 25.50
N GLU A 3 -18.14 -15.18 25.28
CA GLU A 3 -18.14 -14.52 23.97
C GLU A 3 -16.67 -14.24 23.62
N ILE A 4 -16.14 -14.98 22.66
CA ILE A 4 -14.88 -14.63 22.02
C ILE A 4 -15.21 -13.42 21.14
N ILE A 5 -15.02 -12.23 21.69
CA ILE A 5 -14.99 -10.98 20.91
C ILE A 5 -13.80 -11.14 19.96
N ASP A 6 -14.08 -11.28 18.69
CA ASP A 6 -13.08 -11.37 17.63
C ASP A 6 -12.33 -10.01 17.57
N ASN A 7 -11.23 -9.93 18.32
CA ASN A 7 -10.50 -8.69 18.57
C ASN A 7 -9.55 -8.33 17.40
N LYS A 8 -10.00 -8.62 16.18
CA LYS A 8 -9.24 -8.37 14.95
C LYS A 8 -9.33 -6.91 14.53
N LEU A 9 -8.23 -6.39 13.98
CA LEU A 9 -8.14 -5.00 13.51
C LEU A 9 -8.93 -4.80 12.22
N GLN A 10 -10.12 -4.19 12.28
CA GLN A 10 -11.00 -3.97 11.13
C GLN A 10 -10.32 -3.22 9.98
N GLN A 11 -9.40 -2.30 10.27
CA GLN A 11 -8.66 -1.56 9.26
C GLN A 11 -7.83 -2.46 8.32
N ALA A 12 -7.42 -3.65 8.79
CA ALA A 12 -6.74 -4.61 7.91
C ALA A 12 -7.70 -5.21 6.88
N TYR A 13 -8.94 -5.50 7.27
CA TYR A 13 -9.95 -6.00 6.34
C TYR A 13 -10.44 -4.91 5.38
N ASP A 14 -10.61 -3.68 5.87
CA ASP A 14 -10.95 -2.54 5.02
C ASP A 14 -9.88 -2.31 3.94
N PHE A 15 -8.59 -2.46 4.28
CA PHE A 15 -7.48 -2.44 3.34
C PHE A 15 -7.57 -3.57 2.30
N ARG A 16 -7.80 -4.81 2.75
CA ARG A 16 -7.96 -5.96 1.86
C ARG A 16 -9.10 -5.77 0.88
N ASP A 17 -10.23 -5.29 1.35
CA ASP A 17 -11.43 -5.12 0.53
C ASP A 17 -11.22 -4.04 -0.52
N GLU A 18 -10.43 -3.01 -0.22
CA GLU A 18 -9.97 -2.04 -1.21
C GLU A 18 -9.03 -2.68 -2.25
N CYS A 19 -8.05 -3.47 -1.81
CA CYS A 19 -7.17 -4.21 -2.71
C CYS A 19 -7.96 -5.17 -3.62
N ASN A 20 -8.98 -5.85 -3.09
CA ASN A 20 -9.84 -6.75 -3.87
C ASN A 20 -10.63 -5.98 -4.93
N ALA A 21 -11.16 -4.79 -4.61
CA ALA A 21 -11.85 -3.95 -5.58
C ALA A 21 -10.92 -3.54 -6.73
N VAL A 22 -9.67 -3.16 -6.43
CA VAL A 22 -8.65 -2.84 -7.44
C VAL A 22 -8.28 -4.09 -8.24
N HIS A 23 -8.06 -5.22 -7.59
CA HIS A 23 -7.74 -6.47 -8.29
C HIS A 23 -8.83 -6.83 -9.30
N SER A 24 -10.11 -6.72 -8.94
CA SER A 24 -11.23 -7.13 -9.78
C SER A 24 -11.36 -6.35 -11.10
N ILE A 25 -10.88 -5.10 -11.16
CA ILE A 25 -10.87 -4.31 -12.41
C ILE A 25 -9.67 -4.63 -13.30
N LEU A 26 -8.65 -5.31 -12.77
CA LEU A 26 -7.41 -5.63 -13.47
C LEU A 26 -7.31 -7.09 -13.92
N GLU A 27 -7.95 -8.03 -13.23
CA GLU A 27 -7.74 -9.48 -13.43
C GLU A 27 -8.10 -10.01 -14.81
N ASN A 28 -8.94 -9.28 -15.56
CA ASN A 28 -9.35 -9.68 -16.91
C ASN A 28 -8.63 -8.89 -18.00
N LEU A 29 -7.67 -8.04 -17.66
CA LEU A 29 -6.87 -7.29 -18.62
C LEU A 29 -5.88 -8.23 -19.34
N LYS A 30 -5.58 -7.91 -20.59
CA LYS A 30 -4.53 -8.58 -21.34
C LYS A 30 -3.16 -8.08 -20.88
N GLU A 31 -2.13 -8.89 -21.05
CA GLU A 31 -0.76 -8.56 -20.66
C GLU A 31 -0.30 -7.18 -21.16
N GLN A 32 -0.62 -6.85 -22.42
CA GLN A 32 -0.28 -5.56 -23.03
C GLN A 32 -0.95 -4.35 -22.36
N ASP A 33 -2.13 -4.55 -21.76
CA ASP A 33 -2.89 -3.45 -21.15
C ASP A 33 -2.22 -2.95 -19.85
N TYR A 34 -1.37 -3.78 -19.24
CA TYR A 34 -0.60 -3.38 -18.06
C TYR A 34 0.51 -2.35 -18.37
N GLU A 35 0.85 -2.15 -19.63
CA GLU A 35 1.77 -1.09 -20.07
C GLU A 35 1.03 0.23 -20.39
N MET A 36 -0.29 0.30 -20.21
CA MET A 36 -1.03 1.55 -20.36
C MET A 36 -0.53 2.60 -19.36
N PRO A 37 -0.20 3.81 -19.84
CA PRO A 37 0.21 4.89 -18.96
C PRO A 37 -1.02 5.52 -18.29
N THR A 38 -0.89 5.86 -17.01
CA THR A 38 -1.83 6.71 -16.29
C THR A 38 -1.46 8.20 -16.45
N GLN A 39 -2.32 9.09 -15.99
CA GLN A 39 -2.00 10.52 -15.95
C GLN A 39 -1.03 10.89 -14.81
N PHE A 40 -0.89 10.02 -13.81
CA PHE A 40 0.04 10.24 -12.71
C PHE A 40 1.48 9.97 -13.16
N LYS A 41 2.22 11.02 -13.49
CA LYS A 41 3.65 10.96 -13.88
C LYS A 41 3.96 10.00 -15.04
N GLY A 42 2.96 9.60 -15.82
CA GLY A 42 3.13 8.59 -16.87
C GLY A 42 3.41 7.18 -16.35
N TRP A 43 3.09 6.89 -15.09
CA TRP A 43 3.22 5.54 -14.55
C TRP A 43 2.29 4.59 -15.27
N THR A 44 2.81 3.41 -15.63
CA THR A 44 1.99 2.34 -16.21
C THR A 44 1.23 1.60 -15.10
N PHE A 45 0.26 0.78 -15.47
CA PHE A 45 -0.43 -0.10 -14.51
C PHE A 45 0.56 -1.00 -13.78
N ASN A 46 1.60 -1.51 -14.48
CA ASN A 46 2.69 -2.25 -13.84
C ASN A 46 3.40 -1.42 -12.77
N ASN A 47 3.64 -0.14 -13.02
CA ASN A 47 4.28 0.73 -12.03
C ASN A 47 3.39 0.92 -10.79
N VAL A 48 2.08 1.13 -10.98
CA VAL A 48 1.13 1.29 -9.87
C VAL A 48 1.06 0.00 -9.03
N ILE A 49 0.90 -1.16 -9.65
CA ILE A 49 0.82 -2.45 -8.94
C ILE A 49 2.14 -2.76 -8.23
N GLY A 50 3.27 -2.54 -8.91
CA GLY A 50 4.61 -2.71 -8.34
C GLY A 50 4.83 -1.83 -7.11
N HIS A 51 4.44 -0.56 -7.20
CA HIS A 51 4.45 0.38 -6.07
C HIS A 51 3.63 -0.14 -4.89
N LEU A 52 2.38 -0.50 -5.14
CA LEU A 52 1.51 -1.03 -4.09
C LEU A 52 2.08 -2.29 -3.44
N HIS A 53 2.65 -3.21 -4.25
CA HIS A 53 3.26 -4.44 -3.75
C HIS A 53 4.49 -4.17 -2.88
N VAL A 54 5.45 -3.39 -3.37
CA VAL A 54 6.71 -3.12 -2.68
C VAL A 54 6.49 -2.41 -1.34
N TRP A 55 5.57 -1.43 -1.30
CA TRP A 55 5.29 -0.72 -0.06
C TRP A 55 4.37 -1.49 0.89
N ASN A 56 3.61 -2.46 0.41
CA ASN A 56 2.95 -3.46 1.27
C ASN A 56 4.00 -4.36 1.93
N TYR A 57 4.98 -4.85 1.17
CA TYR A 57 6.13 -5.58 1.71
C TYR A 57 6.87 -4.77 2.79
N ALA A 58 7.18 -3.52 2.50
CA ALA A 58 7.84 -2.62 3.46
C ALA A 58 7.06 -2.47 4.77
N ALA A 59 5.73 -2.29 4.69
CA ALA A 59 4.88 -2.18 5.87
C ALA A 59 4.82 -3.50 6.66
N ASP A 60 4.77 -4.63 5.98
CA ASP A 60 4.70 -5.95 6.62
C ASP A 60 5.99 -6.32 7.36
N ILE A 61 7.15 -6.09 6.74
CA ILE A 61 8.43 -6.35 7.42
C ILE A 61 8.64 -5.43 8.62
N SER A 62 8.01 -4.25 8.64
CA SER A 62 8.07 -3.33 9.79
C SER A 62 7.30 -3.84 11.03
N LEU A 63 6.40 -4.83 10.87
CA LEU A 63 5.75 -5.51 12.00
C LEU A 63 6.72 -6.39 12.79
N LYS A 64 7.78 -6.88 12.14
CA LYS A 64 8.73 -7.80 12.70
C LYS A 64 9.84 -7.04 13.42
N ASP A 65 10.32 -7.60 14.51
CA ASP A 65 11.51 -7.10 15.18
C ASP A 65 12.74 -7.70 14.48
N GLY A 66 13.54 -6.88 13.81
CA GLY A 66 14.72 -7.34 13.07
C GLY A 66 15.30 -6.29 12.11
N ASP A 67 16.35 -6.68 11.42
CA ASP A 67 17.09 -5.79 10.52
C ASP A 67 16.47 -5.69 9.10
N GLU A 68 15.47 -6.50 8.80
CA GLU A 68 14.86 -6.57 7.45
C GLU A 68 14.33 -5.20 6.99
N TRP A 69 13.57 -4.54 7.86
CA TRP A 69 13.12 -3.18 7.62
C TRP A 69 14.28 -2.20 7.42
N LYS A 70 15.28 -2.26 8.28
CA LYS A 70 16.46 -1.38 8.21
C LYS A 70 17.22 -1.56 6.91
N ASN A 71 17.41 -2.81 6.48
CA ASN A 71 18.06 -3.13 5.21
C ASN A 71 17.26 -2.61 4.02
N PHE A 72 15.94 -2.81 4.02
CA PHE A 72 15.06 -2.26 2.99
C PHE A 72 15.14 -0.73 2.93
N ALA A 73 15.00 -0.06 4.08
CA ALA A 73 15.05 1.40 4.16
C ALA A 73 16.38 1.97 3.67
N ASN A 74 17.51 1.34 4.05
CA ASN A 74 18.83 1.74 3.59
C ASN A 74 18.97 1.56 2.06
N SER A 75 18.51 0.45 1.50
CA SER A 75 18.52 0.20 0.06
C SER A 75 17.69 1.24 -0.70
N ALA A 76 16.49 1.56 -0.20
CA ALA A 76 15.64 2.58 -0.80
C ALA A 76 16.31 3.96 -0.76
N MET A 77 16.86 4.37 0.40
CA MET A 77 17.56 5.65 0.54
C MET A 77 18.80 5.74 -0.35
N GLN A 78 19.57 4.65 -0.48
CA GLN A 78 20.75 4.60 -1.34
C GLN A 78 20.37 4.74 -2.82
N ALA A 79 19.36 3.99 -3.28
CA ALA A 79 18.90 4.03 -4.67
C ALA A 79 18.40 5.44 -5.05
N LEU A 80 17.50 6.00 -4.25
CA LEU A 80 16.94 7.33 -4.49
C LEU A 80 18.02 8.44 -4.35
N GLY A 81 18.93 8.31 -3.39
CA GLY A 81 20.05 9.22 -3.19
C GLY A 81 21.08 9.20 -4.33
N SER A 82 21.20 8.08 -5.05
CA SER A 82 22.05 7.96 -6.24
C SER A 82 21.39 8.41 -7.55
N GLY A 83 20.12 8.86 -7.47
CA GLY A 83 19.39 9.41 -8.61
C GLY A 83 18.44 8.42 -9.30
N SER A 84 18.29 7.20 -8.78
CA SER A 84 17.27 6.28 -9.27
C SER A 84 15.86 6.82 -8.99
N SER A 85 14.97 6.60 -9.93
CA SER A 85 13.54 6.86 -9.70
C SER A 85 12.93 5.84 -8.74
N MET A 86 11.77 6.17 -8.18
CA MET A 86 11.02 5.22 -7.34
C MET A 86 10.71 3.92 -8.09
N ASN A 87 10.23 4.03 -9.33
CA ASN A 87 9.91 2.85 -10.15
C ASN A 87 11.12 1.96 -10.43
N GLU A 88 12.30 2.54 -10.69
CA GLU A 88 13.53 1.76 -10.88
C GLU A 88 13.91 0.98 -9.61
N PHE A 89 13.83 1.61 -8.45
CA PHE A 89 14.04 0.92 -7.18
C PHE A 89 13.02 -0.23 -6.99
N GLU A 90 11.74 0.04 -7.19
CA GLU A 90 10.67 -0.94 -7.02
C GLU A 90 10.81 -2.13 -7.97
N GLN A 91 11.26 -1.91 -9.21
CA GLN A 91 11.56 -2.97 -10.17
C GLN A 91 12.70 -3.89 -9.70
N THR A 92 13.65 -3.40 -8.93
CA THR A 92 14.69 -4.28 -8.33
C THR A 92 14.09 -5.25 -7.32
N ILE A 93 13.10 -4.81 -6.55
CA ILE A 93 12.41 -5.64 -5.55
C ILE A 93 11.47 -6.66 -6.20
N THR A 94 10.69 -6.23 -7.21
CA THR A 94 9.80 -7.11 -7.97
C THR A 94 10.54 -7.99 -8.98
N LYS A 95 11.87 -7.82 -9.13
CA LYS A 95 12.72 -8.53 -10.12
C LYS A 95 12.20 -8.40 -11.55
N GLY A 96 11.57 -7.29 -11.87
CA GLY A 96 11.02 -7.01 -13.19
C GLY A 96 9.78 -7.83 -13.55
N ILE A 97 9.15 -8.53 -12.59
CA ILE A 97 7.87 -9.22 -12.79
C ILE A 97 6.79 -8.19 -13.17
N LYS A 98 5.94 -8.51 -14.14
CA LYS A 98 4.94 -7.63 -14.74
C LYS A 98 3.61 -8.34 -15.02
N GLY A 99 2.60 -7.54 -15.40
CA GLY A 99 1.32 -8.02 -15.90
C GLY A 99 0.56 -8.90 -14.92
N PRO A 100 -0.13 -9.93 -15.41
CA PRO A 100 -0.93 -10.83 -14.56
C PRO A 100 -0.12 -11.53 -13.46
N GLU A 101 1.17 -11.81 -13.70
CA GLU A 101 2.04 -12.43 -12.70
C GLU A 101 2.30 -11.46 -11.53
N LEU A 102 2.57 -10.18 -11.81
CA LEU A 102 2.71 -9.14 -10.78
C LEU A 102 1.41 -8.94 -10.01
N LEU A 103 0.28 -8.94 -10.71
CA LEU A 103 -1.05 -8.82 -10.09
C LEU A 103 -1.31 -9.99 -9.14
N SER A 104 -0.98 -11.23 -9.53
CA SER A 104 -1.10 -12.44 -8.69
C SER A 104 -0.22 -12.34 -7.45
N MET A 105 1.06 -11.97 -7.64
CA MET A 105 2.02 -11.76 -6.56
C MET A 105 1.53 -10.71 -5.56
N TRP A 106 0.99 -9.59 -6.04
CA TRP A 106 0.39 -8.57 -5.18
C TRP A 106 -0.82 -9.10 -4.41
N LYS A 107 -1.71 -9.87 -5.06
CA LYS A 107 -2.90 -10.46 -4.44
C LYS A 107 -2.54 -11.41 -3.29
N GLU A 108 -1.66 -12.34 -3.53
CA GLU A 108 -1.18 -13.27 -2.52
C GLU A 108 -0.60 -12.51 -1.32
N TYR A 109 0.26 -11.53 -1.61
CA TYR A 109 0.95 -10.77 -0.58
C TYR A 109 0.00 -9.96 0.31
N TYR A 110 -0.92 -9.16 -0.28
CA TYR A 110 -1.83 -8.36 0.53
C TYR A 110 -2.83 -9.21 1.32
N THR A 111 -3.18 -10.39 0.82
CA THR A 111 -4.06 -11.32 1.52
C THR A 111 -3.39 -11.82 2.80
N ASP A 112 -2.16 -12.32 2.70
CA ASP A 112 -1.38 -12.79 3.84
C ASP A 112 -1.02 -11.67 4.82
N MET A 113 -0.65 -10.50 4.30
CA MET A 113 -0.38 -9.30 5.08
C MET A 113 -1.60 -8.88 5.91
N THR A 114 -2.80 -8.96 5.33
CA THR A 114 -4.05 -8.64 6.02
C THR A 114 -4.19 -9.45 7.31
N GLU A 115 -4.00 -10.76 7.25
CA GLU A 115 -4.15 -11.63 8.42
C GLU A 115 -3.09 -11.33 9.51
N ARG A 116 -1.86 -10.99 9.10
CA ARG A 116 -0.80 -10.57 10.04
C ARG A 116 -1.15 -9.27 10.73
N PHE A 117 -1.63 -8.27 9.98
CA PHE A 117 -2.05 -6.99 10.55
C PHE A 117 -3.32 -7.11 11.40
N ALA A 118 -4.27 -7.98 11.02
CA ALA A 118 -5.52 -8.16 11.72
C ALA A 118 -5.33 -8.61 13.18
N VAL A 119 -4.29 -9.42 13.44
CA VAL A 119 -3.99 -9.96 14.79
C VAL A 119 -2.91 -9.19 15.54
N ALA A 120 -2.25 -8.23 14.89
CA ALA A 120 -1.19 -7.45 15.52
C ALA A 120 -1.74 -6.43 16.55
N ASP A 121 -0.96 -6.11 17.59
CA ASP A 121 -1.34 -5.05 18.54
C ASP A 121 -1.50 -3.71 17.79
N PRO A 122 -2.71 -3.13 17.73
CA PRO A 122 -2.97 -1.90 16.99
C PRO A 122 -2.19 -0.69 17.48
N LYS A 123 -1.65 -0.74 18.69
CA LYS A 123 -0.86 0.34 19.32
C LYS A 123 0.64 0.12 19.18
N LYS A 124 1.11 -1.08 18.83
CA LYS A 124 2.54 -1.35 18.59
C LYS A 124 3.09 -0.31 17.61
N ARG A 125 4.26 0.25 17.92
CA ARG A 125 4.95 1.20 17.04
C ARG A 125 5.76 0.45 16.01
N VAL A 126 5.61 0.82 14.75
CA VAL A 126 6.34 0.26 13.61
C VAL A 126 7.15 1.35 12.93
N LYS A 127 8.29 0.95 12.38
CA LYS A 127 9.20 1.83 11.65
C LYS A 127 8.62 2.20 10.29
N TRP A 128 8.94 3.41 9.82
CA TRP A 128 8.60 3.89 8.49
C TRP A 128 9.71 4.79 7.93
N MET A 129 9.63 5.16 6.63
CA MET A 129 10.56 6.11 6.00
C MET A 129 10.44 7.52 6.55
N GLY A 130 9.32 7.84 7.18
CA GLY A 130 9.05 9.06 7.94
C GLY A 130 8.96 8.76 9.44
N PRO A 131 8.09 9.48 10.17
CA PRO A 131 7.86 9.21 11.60
C PRO A 131 7.31 7.79 11.83
N ASP A 132 7.76 7.15 12.91
CA ASP A 132 7.18 5.88 13.37
C ASP A 132 5.68 6.05 13.61
N MET A 133 4.90 5.05 13.23
CA MET A 133 3.44 5.07 13.38
C MET A 133 2.93 3.83 14.11
N SER A 134 1.67 3.86 14.55
CA SER A 134 1.05 2.66 15.11
C SER A 134 0.73 1.65 13.99
N VAL A 135 0.62 0.36 14.33
CA VAL A 135 0.15 -0.68 13.41
C VAL A 135 -1.16 -0.26 12.73
N ARG A 136 -2.13 0.27 13.52
CA ARG A 136 -3.38 0.78 12.96
C ARG A 136 -3.15 1.88 11.92
N SER A 137 -2.30 2.86 12.22
CA SER A 137 -1.99 3.93 11.27
C SER A 137 -1.24 3.43 10.05
N SER A 138 -0.36 2.44 10.21
CA SER A 138 0.41 1.84 9.11
C SER A 138 -0.53 1.17 8.10
N ILE A 139 -1.44 0.31 8.54
CA ILE A 139 -2.37 -0.34 7.61
C ILE A 139 -3.39 0.65 7.00
N SER A 140 -3.81 1.68 7.76
CA SER A 140 -4.67 2.74 7.22
C SER A 140 -3.93 3.58 6.17
N ALA A 141 -2.62 3.81 6.34
CA ALA A 141 -1.80 4.47 5.32
C ALA A 141 -1.67 3.61 4.06
N ARG A 142 -1.46 2.29 4.18
CA ARG A 142 -1.47 1.38 3.02
C ARG A 142 -2.83 1.38 2.31
N HIS A 143 -3.93 1.42 3.06
CA HIS A 143 -5.26 1.57 2.51
C HIS A 143 -5.40 2.88 1.72
N MET A 144 -4.95 4.00 2.29
CA MET A 144 -4.96 5.31 1.63
C MET A 144 -4.13 5.31 0.34
N GLU A 145 -2.94 4.74 0.35
CA GLU A 145 -2.08 4.61 -0.83
C GLU A 145 -2.76 3.77 -1.92
N THR A 146 -3.34 2.61 -1.54
CA THR A 146 -4.09 1.77 -2.48
C THR A 146 -5.25 2.54 -3.09
N TRP A 147 -6.04 3.22 -2.27
CA TRP A 147 -7.17 4.02 -2.71
C TRP A 147 -6.74 5.16 -3.65
N ALA A 148 -5.70 5.91 -3.29
CA ALA A 148 -5.24 7.06 -4.07
C ALA A 148 -4.67 6.64 -5.44
N HIS A 149 -3.76 5.66 -5.45
CA HIS A 149 -3.15 5.20 -6.71
C HIS A 149 -4.14 4.42 -7.59
N ALA A 150 -5.11 3.73 -7.01
CA ALA A 150 -6.14 3.04 -7.77
C ALA A 150 -7.05 4.00 -8.56
N GLN A 151 -7.22 5.26 -8.12
CA GLN A 151 -8.02 6.22 -8.88
C GLN A 151 -7.48 6.39 -10.30
N GLU A 152 -6.17 6.39 -10.48
CA GLU A 152 -5.53 6.46 -11.79
C GLU A 152 -5.88 5.28 -12.71
N LEU A 153 -6.07 4.10 -12.12
CA LEU A 153 -6.46 2.90 -12.86
C LEU A 153 -7.93 2.98 -13.28
N TYR A 154 -8.83 3.39 -12.38
CA TYR A 154 -10.24 3.62 -12.69
C TYR A 154 -10.40 4.65 -13.80
N ASP A 155 -9.73 5.80 -13.69
CA ASP A 155 -9.79 6.88 -14.67
C ASP A 155 -9.27 6.43 -16.05
N SER A 156 -8.16 5.69 -16.08
CA SER A 156 -7.56 5.18 -17.32
C SER A 156 -8.43 4.11 -18.01
N LEU A 157 -9.20 3.36 -17.23
CA LEU A 157 -10.16 2.37 -17.73
C LEU A 157 -11.55 2.96 -18.06
N GLY A 158 -11.78 4.23 -17.73
CA GLY A 158 -13.08 4.89 -17.88
C GLY A 158 -14.16 4.30 -16.99
N LEU A 159 -13.78 3.83 -15.80
CA LEU A 159 -14.67 3.21 -14.83
C LEU A 159 -15.04 4.17 -13.72
N ASP A 160 -16.34 4.24 -13.38
CA ASP A 160 -16.80 4.95 -12.22
C ASP A 160 -16.43 4.19 -10.94
N ARG A 161 -15.83 4.92 -9.97
CA ARG A 161 -15.47 4.35 -8.69
C ARG A 161 -16.53 4.60 -7.65
N ILE A 162 -17.00 3.54 -7.01
CA ILE A 162 -17.91 3.62 -5.87
C ILE A 162 -17.09 3.60 -4.59
N ASN A 163 -17.13 4.70 -3.83
CA ASN A 163 -16.51 4.76 -2.51
C ASN A 163 -17.49 4.20 -1.46
N GLU A 164 -17.05 3.15 -0.78
CA GLU A 164 -17.82 2.50 0.29
C GLU A 164 -17.36 2.97 1.69
N ASP A 165 -18.07 2.57 2.73
CA ASP A 165 -17.81 3.00 4.12
C ASP A 165 -16.38 2.67 4.60
N ARG A 166 -15.70 1.69 3.99
CA ARG A 166 -14.30 1.35 4.32
C ARG A 166 -13.34 2.52 4.20
N ILE A 167 -13.61 3.50 3.31
CA ILE A 167 -12.74 4.67 3.14
C ILE A 167 -12.75 5.63 4.32
N LYS A 168 -13.65 5.48 5.30
CA LYS A 168 -13.67 6.33 6.51
C LYS A 168 -12.32 6.36 7.23
N ASN A 169 -11.55 5.27 7.19
CA ASN A 169 -10.23 5.20 7.80
C ASN A 169 -9.23 6.13 7.11
N ILE A 170 -9.38 6.36 5.81
CA ILE A 170 -8.57 7.31 5.02
C ILE A 170 -8.87 8.73 5.48
N VAL A 171 -10.14 9.08 5.68
CA VAL A 171 -10.55 10.39 6.20
C VAL A 171 -9.99 10.61 7.61
N ILE A 172 -10.06 9.59 8.47
CA ILE A 172 -9.53 9.64 9.84
C ILE A 172 -8.01 9.87 9.83
N ILE A 173 -7.25 9.15 9.01
CA ILE A 173 -5.79 9.35 8.96
C ILE A 173 -5.43 10.72 8.41
N GLY A 174 -6.15 11.20 7.38
CA GLY A 174 -5.98 12.55 6.85
C GLY A 174 -6.20 13.63 7.92
N ASN A 175 -7.27 13.50 8.72
CA ASN A 175 -7.54 14.41 9.82
C ASN A 175 -6.44 14.35 10.91
N ASN A 176 -5.97 13.15 11.27
CA ASN A 176 -4.92 12.96 12.28
C ASN A 176 -3.56 13.51 11.85
N THR A 177 -3.27 13.53 10.55
CA THR A 177 -2.02 14.05 9.98
C THR A 177 -2.06 15.57 9.71
N PHE A 178 -3.23 16.19 9.83
CA PHE A 178 -3.41 17.62 9.54
C PHE A 178 -2.45 18.51 10.34
N LYS A 179 -2.31 18.26 11.65
CA LYS A 179 -1.36 18.99 12.52
C LYS A 179 0.10 18.82 12.06
N TRP A 180 0.46 17.64 11.54
CA TRP A 180 1.79 17.37 11.03
C TRP A 180 2.12 18.25 9.81
N CYS A 181 1.17 18.49 8.92
CA CYS A 181 1.34 19.37 7.77
C CYS A 181 1.79 20.77 8.18
N PHE A 182 1.20 21.33 9.24
CA PHE A 182 1.63 22.64 9.77
C PHE A 182 3.03 22.59 10.36
N THR A 183 3.38 21.52 11.05
CA THR A 183 4.72 21.34 11.63
C THR A 183 5.79 21.30 10.54
N VAL A 184 5.56 20.55 9.46
CA VAL A 184 6.49 20.41 8.34
C VAL A 184 6.64 21.72 7.57
N HIS A 185 5.55 22.45 7.37
CA HIS A 185 5.57 23.72 6.64
C HIS A 185 5.91 24.94 7.53
N LYS A 186 6.23 24.72 8.80
CA LYS A 186 6.59 25.79 9.76
C LYS A 186 5.55 26.94 9.82
N LYS A 187 4.28 26.59 9.75
CA LYS A 187 3.14 27.51 9.82
C LYS A 187 2.42 27.39 11.14
#